data_e8a751bdd12b108b5924309d6ebcfc3c
#
_entry.id   e8a751bdd12b108b5924309d6ebcfc3c
#
_cell.length_a   1.000
_cell.length_b   1.000
_cell.length_c   1.000
_cell.angle_alpha   90.00
_cell.angle_beta   90.00
_cell.angle_gamma   90.00
#
_symmetry.space_group_name_H-M   'P 1'
#
loop_
_entity.id
_entity.type
_entity.pdbx_description
1 polymer ?
#
loop_
_entity_poly.entity_id
_entity_poly.type
_entity_poly.pdbx_seq_one_letter_code
_entity_poly.pdbx_strand_id
1 'polypeptide(L)'
;MVNTDSFFYSLKQSGVDLFTGVPDSLLKNICAFITDHTSTENHIIAANEGNAISIGIGHYLATKKIPLIYLQNSGLGNIINPLLSLADPDVYSIPMILLIGWRGEPGVADEPQHIKQGRITTNLLDVMKIPYEILSSETSSKESDKIVKRIFQQASTLSAPCALLVKKGTFSSY
;
A
#
# COMPACT_ATOMS: atom_id res chain seq x y z
N MET A 1 -13.65 -3.45 -12.03
CA MET A 1 -13.19 -4.22 -10.87
C MET A 1 -11.88 -4.88 -11.21
N VAL A 2 -10.92 -4.82 -10.31
CA VAL A 2 -9.56 -5.38 -10.46
C VAL A 2 -9.59 -6.87 -10.08
N ASN A 3 -9.10 -7.74 -10.96
CA ASN A 3 -8.92 -9.16 -10.64
C ASN A 3 -7.75 -9.31 -9.65
N THR A 4 -8.01 -9.99 -8.53
CA THR A 4 -7.09 -10.13 -7.40
C THR A 4 -5.77 -10.82 -7.81
N ASP A 5 -5.88 -11.92 -8.56
CA ASP A 5 -4.72 -12.69 -9.06
C ASP A 5 -3.83 -11.83 -9.95
N SER A 6 -4.45 -11.18 -10.95
CA SER A 6 -3.74 -10.34 -11.91
C SER A 6 -2.99 -9.20 -11.22
N PHE A 7 -3.59 -8.60 -10.19
CA PHE A 7 -2.96 -7.53 -9.41
C PHE A 7 -1.74 -8.04 -8.65
N PHE A 8 -1.88 -9.17 -7.95
CA PHE A 8 -0.77 -9.78 -7.23
C PHE A 8 0.41 -10.12 -8.16
N TYR A 9 0.11 -10.78 -9.29
CA TYR A 9 1.17 -11.15 -10.24
C TYR A 9 1.80 -9.92 -10.91
N SER A 10 1.06 -8.83 -11.11
CA SER A 10 1.62 -7.56 -11.60
C SER A 10 2.64 -6.98 -10.60
N LEU A 11 2.34 -7.03 -9.30
CA LEU A 11 3.29 -6.63 -8.24
C LEU A 11 4.55 -7.50 -8.26
N LYS A 12 4.38 -8.83 -8.32
CA LYS A 12 5.50 -9.79 -8.38
C LYS A 12 6.38 -9.55 -9.61
N GLN A 13 5.78 -9.37 -10.78
CA GLN A 13 6.49 -9.10 -12.03
C GLN A 13 7.21 -7.75 -12.03
N SER A 14 6.70 -6.77 -11.28
CA SER A 14 7.36 -5.48 -11.08
C SER A 14 8.57 -5.57 -10.15
N GLY A 15 8.72 -6.65 -9.37
CA GLY A 15 9.86 -6.89 -8.49
C GLY A 15 9.54 -6.88 -6.99
N VAL A 16 8.27 -6.76 -6.61
CA VAL A 16 7.86 -6.89 -5.19
C VAL A 16 8.02 -8.34 -4.76
N ASP A 17 8.78 -8.58 -3.71
CA ASP A 17 8.97 -9.92 -3.13
C ASP A 17 8.64 -10.01 -1.64
N LEU A 18 8.62 -8.91 -0.91
CA LEU A 18 8.12 -8.84 0.46
C LEU A 18 6.77 -8.14 0.52
N PHE A 19 5.82 -8.77 1.21
CA PHE A 19 4.54 -8.20 1.59
C PHE A 19 4.48 -8.14 3.12
N THR A 20 4.16 -6.97 3.67
CA THR A 20 3.98 -6.82 5.11
C THR A 20 2.90 -5.79 5.39
N GLY A 21 2.27 -5.85 6.56
CA GLY A 21 1.23 -4.87 6.88
C GLY A 21 0.30 -5.31 7.99
N VAL A 22 -0.73 -4.51 8.18
CA VAL A 22 -1.85 -4.79 9.07
C VAL A 22 -3.09 -5.02 8.20
N PRO A 23 -3.74 -6.19 8.30
CA PRO A 23 -4.90 -6.53 7.46
C PRO A 23 -6.04 -5.53 7.62
N ASP A 24 -6.66 -5.17 6.49
CA ASP A 24 -7.83 -4.28 6.41
C ASP A 24 -8.99 -4.93 5.67
N SER A 25 -10.21 -4.59 6.05
CA SER A 25 -11.43 -5.17 5.48
C SER A 25 -11.66 -4.81 4.01
N LEU A 26 -11.22 -3.64 3.52
CA LEU A 26 -11.29 -3.29 2.10
C LEU A 26 -10.27 -4.07 1.27
N LEU A 27 -9.16 -4.47 1.89
CA LEU A 27 -8.08 -5.24 1.28
C LEU A 27 -8.21 -6.74 1.50
N LYS A 28 -9.32 -7.23 2.11
CA LYS A 28 -9.47 -8.63 2.53
C LYS A 28 -9.13 -9.63 1.43
N ASN A 29 -9.61 -9.41 0.20
CA ASN A 29 -9.41 -10.34 -0.91
C ASN A 29 -7.94 -10.40 -1.33
N ILE A 30 -7.28 -9.26 -1.50
CA ILE A 30 -5.85 -9.24 -1.85
C ILE A 30 -4.96 -9.72 -0.70
N CYS A 31 -5.29 -9.40 0.56
CA CYS A 31 -4.55 -9.91 1.71
C CYS A 31 -4.66 -11.43 1.84
N ALA A 32 -5.85 -12.01 1.63
CA ALA A 32 -6.05 -13.45 1.60
C ALA A 32 -5.22 -14.12 0.48
N PHE A 33 -5.28 -13.54 -0.73
CA PHE A 33 -4.49 -14.04 -1.86
C PHE A 33 -2.98 -14.00 -1.58
N ILE A 34 -2.48 -12.90 -1.01
CA ILE A 34 -1.08 -12.79 -0.59
C ILE A 34 -0.72 -13.88 0.41
N THR A 35 -1.58 -14.13 1.42
CA THR A 35 -1.37 -15.16 2.44
C THR A 35 -1.21 -16.54 1.82
N ASP A 36 -2.06 -16.89 0.87
CA ASP A 36 -2.10 -18.23 0.28
C ASP A 36 -1.02 -18.45 -0.80
N HIS A 37 -0.48 -17.37 -1.41
CA HIS A 37 0.44 -17.46 -2.54
C HIS A 37 1.84 -16.90 -2.25
N THR A 38 2.15 -16.62 -0.98
CA THR A 38 3.46 -16.12 -0.57
C THR A 38 3.98 -16.94 0.61
N SER A 39 5.28 -17.26 0.61
CA SER A 39 5.90 -17.96 1.74
C SER A 39 5.88 -17.10 3.01
N THR A 40 5.93 -17.72 4.17
CA THR A 40 5.98 -17.04 5.48
C THR A 40 7.20 -16.13 5.65
N GLU A 41 8.26 -16.36 4.89
CA GLU A 41 9.46 -15.51 4.88
C GLU A 41 9.22 -14.20 4.13
N ASN A 42 8.34 -14.23 3.13
CA ASN A 42 8.04 -13.10 2.24
C ASN A 42 6.67 -12.44 2.51
N HIS A 43 5.92 -12.95 3.50
CA HIS A 43 4.69 -12.33 3.98
C HIS A 43 4.67 -12.28 5.51
N ILE A 44 4.73 -11.07 6.05
CA ILE A 44 4.81 -10.81 7.50
C ILE A 44 3.64 -9.92 7.92
N ILE A 45 2.72 -10.46 8.72
CA ILE A 45 1.67 -9.66 9.37
C ILE A 45 2.30 -8.95 10.56
N ALA A 46 2.28 -7.62 10.56
CA ALA A 46 2.90 -6.80 11.59
C ALA A 46 1.94 -6.52 12.76
N ALA A 47 2.50 -6.25 13.93
CA ALA A 47 1.74 -5.91 15.13
C ALA A 47 1.04 -4.54 15.02
N ASN A 48 1.64 -3.61 14.26
CA ASN A 48 1.06 -2.31 13.89
C ASN A 48 1.73 -1.79 12.61
N GLU A 49 1.20 -0.70 12.06
CA GLU A 49 1.64 -0.15 10.77
C GLU A 49 3.07 0.41 10.83
N GLY A 50 3.48 1.00 11.94
CA GLY A 50 4.87 1.48 12.14
C GLY A 50 5.89 0.34 12.11
N ASN A 51 5.54 -0.82 12.70
CA ASN A 51 6.34 -2.03 12.59
C ASN A 51 6.41 -2.53 11.14
N ALA A 52 5.31 -2.49 10.39
CA ALA A 52 5.29 -2.89 8.98
C ALA A 52 6.25 -2.02 8.14
N ILE A 53 6.24 -0.69 8.34
CA ILE A 53 7.20 0.20 7.68
C ILE A 53 8.64 -0.18 8.05
N SER A 54 8.92 -0.44 9.32
CA SER A 54 10.27 -0.79 9.79
C SER A 54 10.77 -2.11 9.18
N ILE A 55 9.89 -3.12 9.05
CA ILE A 55 10.19 -4.39 8.36
C ILE A 55 10.51 -4.12 6.89
N GLY A 56 9.70 -3.30 6.20
CA GLY A 56 9.93 -2.92 4.81
C GLY A 56 11.26 -2.17 4.61
N ILE A 57 11.59 -1.24 5.50
CA ILE A 57 12.89 -0.54 5.50
C ILE A 57 14.05 -1.52 5.63
N GLY A 58 13.99 -2.43 6.62
CA GLY A 58 15.01 -3.44 6.84
C GLY A 58 15.19 -4.35 5.63
N HIS A 59 14.09 -4.77 5.02
CA HIS A 59 14.12 -5.59 3.79
C HIS A 59 14.83 -4.84 2.64
N TYR A 60 14.45 -3.59 2.38
CA TYR A 60 15.08 -2.81 1.31
C TYR A 60 16.58 -2.57 1.56
N LEU A 61 16.96 -2.27 2.80
CA LEU A 61 18.37 -2.08 3.14
C LEU A 61 19.20 -3.34 2.90
N ALA A 62 18.64 -4.50 3.21
CA ALA A 62 19.31 -5.80 3.04
C ALA A 62 19.33 -6.28 1.59
N THR A 63 18.26 -6.07 0.81
CA THR A 63 18.06 -6.72 -0.48
C THR A 63 18.05 -5.76 -1.68
N LYS A 64 17.82 -4.48 -1.43
CA LYS A 64 17.55 -3.45 -2.44
C LYS A 64 16.26 -3.68 -3.25
N LYS A 65 15.38 -4.57 -2.79
CA LYS A 65 14.08 -4.83 -3.41
C LYS A 65 12.99 -4.01 -2.73
N ILE A 66 12.09 -3.45 -3.53
CA ILE A 66 11.00 -2.58 -3.08
C ILE A 66 9.90 -3.44 -2.43
N PRO A 67 9.59 -3.26 -1.13
CA PRO A 67 8.52 -3.98 -0.46
C PRO A 67 7.15 -3.37 -0.75
N LEU A 68 6.08 -4.16 -0.55
CA LEU A 68 4.71 -3.65 -0.44
C LEU A 68 4.25 -3.72 1.01
N ILE A 69 3.75 -2.57 1.51
CA ILE A 69 3.17 -2.45 2.84
C ILE A 69 1.67 -2.16 2.71
N TYR A 70 0.81 -3.04 3.25
CA TYR A 70 -0.63 -2.86 3.22
C TYR A 70 -1.18 -2.45 4.58
N LEU A 71 -2.16 -1.51 4.57
CA LEU A 71 -2.76 -0.96 5.78
C LEU A 71 -4.13 -0.32 5.50
N GLN A 72 -4.90 -0.09 6.55
CA GLN A 72 -6.04 0.81 6.48
C GLN A 72 -5.56 2.28 6.58
N ASN A 73 -6.26 3.21 5.95
CA ASN A 73 -5.92 4.63 6.03
C ASN A 73 -5.91 5.21 7.46
N SER A 74 -6.63 4.61 8.41
CA SER A 74 -6.52 4.99 9.83
C SER A 74 -5.12 4.73 10.42
N GLY A 75 -4.38 3.78 9.85
CA GLY A 75 -3.01 3.47 10.24
C GLY A 75 -1.97 4.50 9.76
N LEU A 76 -2.36 5.47 8.91
CA LEU A 76 -1.45 6.52 8.45
C LEU A 76 -0.81 7.28 9.61
N GLY A 77 -1.55 7.50 10.70
CA GLY A 77 -1.00 8.15 11.90
C GLY A 77 0.19 7.42 12.51
N ASN A 78 0.23 6.08 12.43
CA ASN A 78 1.29 5.24 12.99
C ASN A 78 2.55 5.20 12.10
N ILE A 79 2.44 5.62 10.85
CA ILE A 79 3.55 5.52 9.88
C ILE A 79 4.20 6.86 9.55
N ILE A 80 3.64 7.99 9.99
CA ILE A 80 4.19 9.32 9.71
C ILE A 80 5.66 9.39 10.15
N ASN A 81 5.95 9.04 11.41
CA ASN A 81 7.32 9.12 11.91
C ASN A 81 8.30 8.23 11.14
N PRO A 82 8.11 6.92 10.98
CA PRO A 82 9.08 6.09 10.25
C PRO A 82 9.17 6.45 8.76
N LEU A 83 8.12 6.96 8.13
CA LEU A 83 8.21 7.44 6.75
C LEU A 83 9.07 8.70 6.65
N LEU A 84 8.80 9.73 7.45
CA LEU A 84 9.49 11.01 7.36
C LEU A 84 10.90 11.00 8.00
N SER A 85 11.12 10.17 9.04
CA SER A 85 12.39 10.13 9.74
C SER A 85 13.37 9.07 9.21
N LEU A 86 12.92 8.14 8.37
CA LEU A 86 13.76 7.07 7.81
C LEU A 86 13.60 6.93 6.30
N ALA A 87 12.37 6.78 5.78
CA ALA A 87 12.16 6.44 4.37
C ALA A 87 12.25 7.64 3.43
N ASP A 88 12.10 8.86 3.94
CA ASP A 88 12.08 10.09 3.16
C ASP A 88 13.37 10.24 2.31
N PRO A 89 13.27 10.79 1.07
CA PRO A 89 14.42 11.06 0.22
C PRO A 89 15.50 11.92 0.86
N ASP A 90 15.12 12.84 1.75
CA ASP A 90 16.06 13.71 2.48
C ASP A 90 16.78 12.98 3.64
N VAL A 91 16.44 11.69 3.90
CA VAL A 91 17.04 10.89 4.99
C VAL A 91 17.78 9.68 4.42
N TYR A 92 17.10 8.53 4.26
CA TYR A 92 17.72 7.29 3.74
C TYR A 92 17.24 6.87 2.35
N SER A 93 16.28 7.60 1.77
CA SER A 93 15.79 7.38 0.40
C SER A 93 15.31 5.93 0.19
N ILE A 94 14.36 5.47 1.00
CA ILE A 94 13.87 4.08 0.98
C ILE A 94 12.57 3.99 0.17
N PRO A 95 12.59 3.47 -1.07
CA PRO A 95 11.39 3.25 -1.84
C PRO A 95 10.56 2.10 -1.25
N MET A 96 9.24 2.29 -1.26
CA MET A 96 8.25 1.26 -0.90
C MET A 96 6.90 1.57 -1.54
N ILE A 97 6.06 0.56 -1.68
CA ILE A 97 4.68 0.72 -2.13
C ILE A 97 3.75 0.58 -0.94
N LEU A 98 2.94 1.60 -0.70
CA LEU A 98 1.91 1.60 0.32
C LEU A 98 0.56 1.24 -0.33
N LEU A 99 -0.03 0.11 0.01
CA LEU A 99 -1.37 -0.29 -0.42
C LEU A 99 -2.36 0.05 0.69
N ILE A 100 -3.15 1.10 0.50
CA ILE A 100 -3.94 1.72 1.55
C ILE A 100 -5.43 1.54 1.29
N GLY A 101 -6.12 0.78 2.13
CA GLY A 101 -7.58 0.71 2.10
C GLY A 101 -8.19 2.04 2.55
N TRP A 102 -8.95 2.70 1.68
CA TRP A 102 -9.53 4.03 1.93
C TRP A 102 -10.92 3.92 2.56
N ARG A 103 -10.97 3.75 3.89
CA ARG A 103 -12.21 3.80 4.67
C ARG A 103 -12.64 5.25 4.87
N GLY A 104 -13.95 5.47 4.88
CA GLY A 104 -14.52 6.81 5.07
C GLY A 104 -14.28 7.76 3.90
N GLU A 105 -14.10 7.23 2.68
CA GLU A 105 -13.99 8.04 1.45
C GLU A 105 -15.12 9.07 1.39
N PRO A 106 -14.83 10.37 1.07
CA PRO A 106 -15.85 11.40 0.97
C PRO A 106 -16.96 11.00 -0.04
N GLY A 107 -18.23 11.14 0.40
CA GLY A 107 -19.39 10.79 -0.42
C GLY A 107 -19.81 9.32 -0.37
N VAL A 108 -19.07 8.47 0.34
CA VAL A 108 -19.41 7.05 0.54
C VAL A 108 -19.81 6.82 2.00
N ALA A 109 -20.93 6.12 2.23
CA ALA A 109 -21.35 5.76 3.57
C ALA A 109 -20.37 4.76 4.22
N ASP A 110 -19.90 5.10 5.41
CA ASP A 110 -19.02 4.26 6.22
C ASP A 110 -19.30 4.50 7.71
N GLU A 111 -18.67 3.73 8.57
CA GLU A 111 -18.80 3.86 10.02
C GLU A 111 -18.28 5.21 10.53
N PRO A 112 -18.88 5.81 11.57
CA PRO A 112 -18.55 7.16 12.06
C PRO A 112 -17.05 7.38 12.32
N GLN A 113 -16.36 6.37 12.87
CA GLN A 113 -14.94 6.45 13.20
C GLN A 113 -14.04 6.56 11.95
N HIS A 114 -14.55 6.19 10.75
CA HIS A 114 -13.78 6.27 9.50
C HIS A 114 -13.97 7.61 8.77
N ILE A 115 -15.05 8.34 9.04
CA ILE A 115 -15.42 9.54 8.25
C ILE A 115 -14.31 10.60 8.26
N LYS A 116 -13.78 10.93 9.45
CA LYS A 116 -12.71 11.94 9.53
C LYS A 116 -11.41 11.44 8.93
N GLN A 117 -11.06 10.19 9.18
CA GLN A 117 -9.87 9.55 8.60
C GLN A 117 -9.91 9.57 7.06
N GLY A 118 -11.07 9.22 6.48
CA GLY A 118 -11.23 9.25 5.02
C GLY A 118 -11.08 10.64 4.41
N ARG A 119 -11.59 11.67 5.07
CA ARG A 119 -11.50 13.05 4.59
C ARG A 119 -10.08 13.61 4.58
N ILE A 120 -9.23 13.19 5.51
CA ILE A 120 -7.87 13.71 5.63
C ILE A 120 -6.81 12.84 4.92
N THR A 121 -7.18 11.68 4.42
CA THR A 121 -6.25 10.68 3.86
C THR A 121 -5.37 11.27 2.75
N THR A 122 -5.98 11.88 1.73
CA THR A 122 -5.22 12.48 0.62
C THR A 122 -4.39 13.67 1.09
N ASN A 123 -4.92 14.52 1.96
CA ASN A 123 -4.19 15.66 2.51
C ASN A 123 -2.96 15.23 3.32
N LEU A 124 -3.04 14.11 4.04
CA LEU A 124 -1.88 13.56 4.76
C LEU A 124 -0.79 13.10 3.78
N LEU A 125 -1.17 12.39 2.71
CA LEU A 125 -0.22 11.98 1.68
C LEU A 125 0.40 13.19 0.98
N ASP A 126 -0.40 14.22 0.66
CA ASP A 126 0.06 15.46 0.03
C ASP A 126 1.06 16.22 0.93
N VAL A 127 0.76 16.36 2.23
CA VAL A 127 1.66 17.01 3.20
C VAL A 127 2.97 16.24 3.36
N MET A 128 2.93 14.90 3.34
CA MET A 128 4.12 14.04 3.36
C MET A 128 4.82 13.97 2.00
N LYS A 129 4.28 14.62 0.96
CA LYS A 129 4.79 14.55 -0.43
C LYS A 129 4.89 13.11 -0.97
N ILE A 130 3.99 12.25 -0.55
CA ILE A 130 3.91 10.86 -1.02
C ILE A 130 2.99 10.81 -2.25
N PRO A 131 3.52 10.54 -3.45
CA PRO A 131 2.70 10.39 -4.66
C PRO A 131 1.76 9.20 -4.51
N TYR A 132 0.53 9.35 -5.01
CA TYR A 132 -0.44 8.26 -4.97
C TYR A 132 -1.31 8.16 -6.21
N GLU A 133 -1.82 6.95 -6.45
CA GLU A 133 -2.86 6.67 -7.43
C GLU A 133 -4.04 5.97 -6.77
N ILE A 134 -5.22 6.10 -7.38
CA ILE A 134 -6.46 5.56 -6.82
C ILE A 134 -6.93 4.38 -7.64
N LEU A 135 -7.21 3.27 -6.96
CA LEU A 135 -7.86 2.09 -7.52
C LEU A 135 -9.33 2.05 -7.06
N SER A 136 -10.25 1.76 -7.99
CA SER A 136 -11.68 1.70 -7.72
C SER A 136 -12.34 0.47 -8.39
N SER A 137 -13.62 0.27 -8.13
CA SER A 137 -14.42 -0.76 -8.81
C SER A 137 -14.51 -0.57 -10.34
N GLU A 138 -14.26 0.65 -10.83
CA GLU A 138 -14.25 0.97 -12.26
C GLU A 138 -12.89 0.66 -12.91
N THR A 139 -11.83 0.55 -12.13
CA THR A 139 -10.50 0.21 -12.62
C THR A 139 -10.51 -1.21 -13.20
N SER A 140 -10.14 -1.35 -14.45
CA SER A 140 -9.97 -2.66 -15.09
C SER A 140 -8.65 -3.32 -14.67
N SER A 141 -8.53 -4.65 -14.79
CA SER A 141 -7.29 -5.36 -14.50
C SER A 141 -6.13 -4.89 -15.39
N LYS A 142 -6.40 -4.57 -16.66
CA LYS A 142 -5.38 -4.01 -17.57
C LYS A 142 -4.90 -2.63 -17.14
N GLU A 143 -5.80 -1.82 -16.61
CA GLU A 143 -5.47 -0.48 -16.11
C GLU A 143 -4.71 -0.58 -14.78
N SER A 144 -5.14 -1.46 -13.88
CA SER A 144 -4.43 -1.71 -12.62
C SER A 144 -2.99 -2.19 -12.83
N ASP A 145 -2.74 -3.05 -13.84
CA ASP A 145 -1.38 -3.46 -14.22
C ASP A 145 -0.51 -2.25 -14.62
N LYS A 146 -1.07 -1.34 -15.42
CA LYS A 146 -0.35 -0.10 -15.80
C LYS A 146 -0.08 0.79 -14.58
N ILE A 147 -1.06 0.92 -13.67
CA ILE A 147 -0.94 1.71 -12.44
C ILE A 147 0.15 1.10 -11.54
N VAL A 148 0.16 -0.22 -11.34
CA VAL A 148 1.19 -0.91 -10.55
C VAL A 148 2.59 -0.64 -11.11
N LYS A 149 2.77 -0.81 -12.42
CA LYS A 149 4.07 -0.56 -13.08
C LYS A 149 4.51 0.88 -12.94
N ARG A 150 3.59 1.84 -13.09
CA ARG A 150 3.86 3.28 -12.96
C ARG A 150 4.25 3.66 -11.53
N ILE A 151 3.50 3.20 -10.52
CA ILE A 151 3.79 3.47 -9.11
C ILE A 151 5.13 2.82 -8.70
N PHE A 152 5.40 1.59 -9.15
CA PHE A 152 6.67 0.93 -8.88
C PHE A 152 7.84 1.70 -9.49
N GLN A 153 7.73 2.10 -10.76
CA GLN A 153 8.73 2.90 -11.44
C GLN A 153 8.93 4.26 -10.75
N GLN A 154 7.85 4.88 -10.30
CA GLN A 154 7.91 6.17 -9.60
C GLN A 154 8.62 6.03 -8.25
N ALA A 155 8.28 5.02 -7.44
CA ALA A 155 8.96 4.74 -6.17
C ALA A 155 10.46 4.49 -6.38
N SER A 156 10.81 3.70 -7.40
CA SER A 156 12.20 3.44 -7.76
C SER A 156 12.95 4.70 -8.20
N THR A 157 12.35 5.51 -9.08
CA THR A 157 12.98 6.72 -9.63
C THR A 157 13.17 7.80 -8.57
N LEU A 158 12.17 8.01 -7.73
CA LEU A 158 12.22 8.99 -6.64
C LEU A 158 13.01 8.50 -5.43
N SER A 159 13.30 7.20 -5.35
CA SER A 159 13.83 6.54 -4.15
C SER A 159 13.00 6.89 -2.90
N ALA A 160 11.68 6.82 -3.02
CA ALA A 160 10.72 7.31 -2.03
C ALA A 160 9.49 6.41 -1.92
N PRO A 161 8.76 6.45 -0.80
CA PRO A 161 7.44 5.84 -0.69
C PRO A 161 6.45 6.38 -1.72
N CYS A 162 5.67 5.50 -2.36
CA CYS A 162 4.53 5.84 -3.21
C CYS A 162 3.31 5.01 -2.80
N ALA A 163 2.09 5.51 -3.02
CA ALA A 163 0.90 4.87 -2.51
C ALA A 163 -0.13 4.49 -3.58
N LEU A 164 -0.86 3.42 -3.31
CA LEU A 164 -2.07 2.99 -4.01
C LEU A 164 -3.24 3.10 -3.02
N LEU A 165 -4.13 4.07 -3.22
CA LEU A 165 -5.36 4.19 -2.45
C LEU A 165 -6.44 3.29 -3.04
N VAL A 166 -6.98 2.39 -2.25
CA VAL A 166 -7.95 1.38 -2.66
C VAL A 166 -9.33 1.72 -2.14
N LYS A 167 -10.26 2.02 -3.04
CA LYS A 167 -11.67 2.28 -2.74
C LYS A 167 -12.43 0.98 -2.46
N LYS A 168 -13.61 1.12 -1.84
CA LYS A 168 -14.53 0.00 -1.59
C LYS A 168 -14.91 -0.70 -2.90
N GLY A 169 -14.86 -2.05 -2.90
CA GLY A 169 -15.27 -2.87 -4.05
C GLY A 169 -14.25 -2.91 -5.20
N THR A 170 -13.02 -2.50 -4.99
CA THR A 170 -11.96 -2.51 -6.02
C THR A 170 -11.60 -3.93 -6.47
N PHE A 171 -11.33 -4.83 -5.52
CA PHE A 171 -10.88 -6.18 -5.83
C PHE A 171 -12.03 -7.18 -5.99
N SER A 172 -11.90 -8.08 -6.98
CA SER A 172 -12.79 -9.24 -7.10
C SER A 172 -12.69 -10.13 -5.86
N SER A 173 -13.75 -10.94 -5.65
CA SER A 173 -13.73 -11.96 -4.58
C SER A 173 -12.59 -12.95 -4.80
N TYR A 174 -12.01 -13.35 -3.69
CA TYR A 174 -11.08 -14.45 -3.55
C TYR A 174 -11.54 -15.35 -2.43
#